data_29d41fbdf0e29a2979dd2873ccc9a8ab
#
_entry.id   29d41fbdf0e29a2979dd2873ccc9a8ab
#
_cell.length_a   1.000
_cell.length_b   1.000
_cell.length_c   1.000
_cell.angle_alpha   90.00
_cell.angle_beta   90.00
_cell.angle_gamma   90.00
#
_symmetry.space_group_name_H-M   'P 1'
#
loop_
_entity.id
_entity.type
_entity.pdbx_description
1 polymer ?
#
loop_
_entity_poly.entity_id
_entity_poly.type
_entity_poly.pdbx_seq_one_letter_code
_entity_poly.pdbx_strand_id
1 'polypeptide(L)'
;MTEAALAHLYRAYIACLNRRDWAHLGNFVADDARHNGRALGLAGYRAMLERDFAEIPDLQFNIELMVCEPPHVASRLRFDCRPKGLFLGLAVNGRRVVFAENVFYRFQNEKIAEVWSVIDKAAIEAQLRGESR
;
A
#
# COMPACT_ATOMS: atom_id res chain seq x y z
N MET A 1 12.81 -11.10 15.92
CA MET A 1 11.35 -11.07 15.74
C MET A 1 10.89 -12.36 15.07
N THR A 2 9.86 -12.99 15.61
CA THR A 2 9.29 -14.20 15.03
C THR A 2 8.41 -13.88 13.81
N GLU A 3 8.12 -14.91 13.01
CA GLU A 3 7.17 -14.74 11.90
C GLU A 3 5.80 -14.27 12.42
N ALA A 4 5.32 -14.87 13.51
CA ALA A 4 4.03 -14.50 14.10
C ALA A 4 4.00 -13.04 14.57
N ALA A 5 5.06 -12.59 15.22
CA ALA A 5 5.18 -11.20 15.69
C ALA A 5 5.21 -10.23 14.51
N LEU A 6 5.96 -10.57 13.45
CA LEU A 6 6.05 -9.72 12.26
C LEU A 6 4.70 -9.68 11.53
N ALA A 7 4.00 -10.80 11.40
CA ALA A 7 2.68 -10.85 10.79
C ALA A 7 1.69 -9.97 11.56
N HIS A 8 1.72 -10.04 12.90
CA HIS A 8 0.87 -9.21 13.74
C HIS A 8 1.17 -7.72 13.56
N LEU A 9 2.45 -7.37 13.53
CA LEU A 9 2.89 -5.99 13.32
C LEU A 9 2.44 -5.46 11.96
N TYR A 10 2.58 -6.27 10.90
CA TYR A 10 2.16 -5.87 9.56
C TYR A 10 0.65 -5.64 9.49
N ARG A 11 -0.14 -6.53 10.09
CA ARG A 11 -1.60 -6.36 10.13
C ARG A 11 -1.99 -5.10 10.89
N ALA A 12 -1.30 -4.79 11.98
CA ALA A 12 -1.53 -3.56 12.74
C ALA A 12 -1.21 -2.32 11.91
N TYR A 13 -0.14 -2.38 11.10
CA TYR A 13 0.20 -1.31 10.16
C TYR A 13 -0.91 -1.08 9.14
N ILE A 14 -1.40 -2.15 8.50
CA ILE A 14 -2.49 -2.04 7.52
C ILE A 14 -3.76 -1.48 8.17
N ALA A 15 -4.09 -1.90 9.39
CA ALA A 15 -5.20 -1.35 10.14
C ALA A 15 -5.03 0.15 10.41
N CYS A 16 -3.81 0.58 10.73
CA CYS A 16 -3.47 1.99 10.90
C CYS A 16 -3.76 2.80 9.62
N LEU A 17 -3.36 2.28 8.45
CA LEU A 17 -3.64 2.92 7.17
C LEU A 17 -5.14 3.04 6.92
N ASN A 18 -5.88 1.97 7.17
CA ASN A 18 -7.34 1.95 6.94
C ASN A 18 -8.10 2.92 7.85
N ARG A 19 -7.57 3.19 9.04
CA ARG A 19 -8.11 4.20 9.94
C ARG A 19 -7.64 5.61 9.60
N ARG A 20 -6.68 5.74 8.67
CA ARG A 20 -6.03 7.01 8.36
C ARG A 20 -5.42 7.65 9.61
N ASP A 21 -4.84 6.83 10.46
CA ASP A 21 -4.29 7.25 11.75
C ASP A 21 -2.85 7.75 11.56
N TRP A 22 -2.71 8.92 10.96
CA TRP A 22 -1.41 9.48 10.61
C TRP A 22 -0.57 9.81 11.84
N ALA A 23 -1.22 10.16 12.95
CA ALA A 23 -0.50 10.47 14.19
C ALA A 23 0.32 9.28 14.71
N HIS A 24 -0.11 8.04 14.44
CA HIS A 24 0.58 6.82 14.89
C HIS A 24 1.36 6.10 13.79
N LEU A 25 1.41 6.67 12.58
CA LEU A 25 2.13 6.05 11.47
C LEU A 25 3.61 5.80 11.80
N GLY A 26 4.22 6.71 12.56
CA GLY A 26 5.62 6.59 13.00
C GLY A 26 5.89 5.41 13.93
N ASN A 27 4.86 4.75 14.47
CA ASN A 27 5.03 3.51 15.21
C ASN A 27 5.37 2.34 14.27
N PHE A 28 5.07 2.46 12.97
CA PHE A 28 5.21 1.40 11.99
C PHE A 28 6.22 1.71 10.89
N VAL A 29 6.51 2.98 10.63
CA VAL A 29 7.35 3.43 9.52
C VAL A 29 8.55 4.18 10.09
N ALA A 30 9.75 3.81 9.64
CA ALA A 30 10.99 4.44 10.09
C ALA A 30 11.11 5.88 9.60
N ASP A 31 11.83 6.71 10.37
CA ASP A 31 12.06 8.11 10.02
C ASP A 31 12.77 8.29 8.67
N ASP A 32 13.57 7.29 8.29
CA ASP A 32 14.36 7.30 7.05
C ASP A 32 13.85 6.27 6.02
N ALA A 33 12.56 5.94 6.06
CA ALA A 33 11.97 4.95 5.18
C ALA A 33 12.17 5.28 3.71
N ARG A 34 12.42 4.23 2.91
CA ARG A 34 12.57 4.32 1.46
C ARG A 34 11.41 3.59 0.79
N HIS A 35 11.01 4.10 -0.38
CA HIS A 35 9.91 3.53 -1.16
C HIS A 35 10.31 3.53 -2.64
N ASN A 36 10.41 2.34 -3.23
CA ASN A 36 10.86 2.15 -4.61
C ASN A 36 12.15 2.94 -4.91
N GLY A 37 13.13 2.85 -4.00
CA GLY A 37 14.42 3.50 -4.13
C GLY A 37 14.45 4.99 -3.77
N ARG A 38 13.31 5.58 -3.42
CA ARG A 38 13.22 7.01 -3.06
C ARG A 38 13.29 7.18 -1.55
N ALA A 39 14.14 8.09 -1.11
CA ALA A 39 14.32 8.41 0.31
C ALA A 39 13.20 9.33 0.80
N LEU A 40 12.01 8.79 0.98
CA LEU A 40 10.84 9.57 1.38
C LEU A 40 10.90 10.06 2.83
N GLY A 41 11.46 9.25 3.72
CA GLY A 41 11.34 9.46 5.14
C GLY A 41 9.90 9.27 5.62
N LEU A 42 9.67 9.43 6.91
CA LEU A 42 8.32 9.29 7.48
C LEU A 42 7.37 10.36 6.94
N ALA A 43 7.81 11.62 6.88
CA ALA A 43 6.97 12.72 6.39
C ALA A 43 6.57 12.52 4.92
N GLY A 44 7.50 12.11 4.06
CA GLY A 44 7.20 11.84 2.65
C GLY A 44 6.31 10.62 2.46
N TYR A 45 6.51 9.61 3.29
CA TYR A 45 5.68 8.39 3.29
C TYR A 45 4.22 8.74 3.64
N ARG A 46 4.02 9.53 4.69
CA ARG A 46 2.70 10.02 5.10
C ARG A 46 2.07 10.85 3.97
N ALA A 47 2.82 11.77 3.37
CA ALA A 47 2.31 12.62 2.29
C ALA A 47 1.86 11.77 1.09
N MET A 48 2.61 10.72 0.76
CA MET A 48 2.24 9.77 -0.30
C MET A 48 0.90 9.10 -0.02
N LEU A 49 0.73 8.59 1.21
CA LEU A 49 -0.52 7.94 1.62
C LEU A 49 -1.70 8.91 1.66
N GLU A 50 -1.49 10.12 2.16
CA GLU A 50 -2.53 11.14 2.19
C GLU A 50 -3.01 11.50 0.78
N ARG A 51 -2.09 11.56 -0.19
CA ARG A 51 -2.44 11.76 -1.59
C ARG A 51 -3.26 10.61 -2.14
N ASP A 52 -2.87 9.37 -1.82
CA ASP A 52 -3.60 8.19 -2.27
C ASP A 52 -5.05 8.22 -1.78
N PHE A 53 -5.27 8.58 -0.52
CA PHE A 53 -6.63 8.69 0.03
C PHE A 53 -7.40 9.88 -0.54
N ALA A 54 -6.71 10.95 -0.92
CA ALA A 54 -7.37 12.09 -1.58
C ALA A 54 -7.82 11.73 -2.99
N GLU A 55 -7.00 10.99 -3.74
CA GLU A 55 -7.31 10.54 -5.10
C GLU A 55 -8.35 9.41 -5.12
N ILE A 56 -8.34 8.56 -4.10
CA ILE A 56 -9.22 7.40 -3.98
C ILE A 56 -9.97 7.48 -2.65
N PRO A 57 -11.11 8.21 -2.61
CA PRO A 57 -11.81 8.46 -1.34
C PRO A 57 -12.29 7.21 -0.62
N ASP A 58 -12.57 6.14 -1.37
CA ASP A 58 -13.01 4.84 -0.82
C ASP A 58 -11.88 3.83 -0.73
N LEU A 59 -10.63 4.29 -0.65
CA LEU A 59 -9.46 3.42 -0.55
C LEU A 59 -9.51 2.59 0.72
N GLN A 60 -9.37 1.28 0.56
CA GLN A 60 -9.30 0.31 1.65
C GLN A 60 -8.21 -0.70 1.31
N PHE A 61 -7.28 -0.91 2.21
CA PHE A 61 -6.21 -1.89 2.04
C PHE A 61 -6.69 -3.25 2.53
N ASN A 62 -6.71 -4.24 1.64
CA ASN A 62 -7.15 -5.60 1.96
C ASN A 62 -6.02 -6.57 1.66
N ILE A 63 -5.55 -7.30 2.68
CA ILE A 63 -4.50 -8.30 2.51
C ILE A 63 -5.12 -9.54 1.88
N GLU A 64 -4.76 -9.82 0.63
CA GLU A 64 -5.21 -11.02 -0.07
C GLU A 64 -4.30 -12.20 0.20
N LEU A 65 -2.98 -11.95 0.24
CA LEU A 65 -1.96 -12.95 0.49
C LEU A 65 -0.81 -12.29 1.23
N MET A 66 -0.26 -12.99 2.23
CA MET A 66 0.87 -12.48 2.99
C MET A 66 1.82 -13.61 3.31
N VAL A 67 3.11 -13.37 3.10
CA VAL A 67 4.19 -14.27 3.46
C VAL A 67 5.18 -13.49 4.32
N CYS A 68 5.52 -14.03 5.48
CA CYS A 68 6.47 -13.40 6.40
C CYS A 68 7.71 -14.28 6.56
N GLU A 69 8.85 -13.71 6.29
CA GLU A 69 10.15 -14.29 6.61
C GLU A 69 11.03 -13.17 7.15
N PRO A 70 11.09 -13.02 8.48
CA PRO A 70 11.79 -11.88 9.06
C PRO A 70 13.20 -11.67 8.50
N PRO A 71 13.60 -10.45 8.15
CA PRO A 71 12.89 -9.18 8.38
C PRO A 71 11.92 -8.77 7.26
N HIS A 72 11.53 -9.67 6.37
CA HIS A 72 10.74 -9.34 5.19
C HIS A 72 9.29 -9.79 5.29
N VAL A 73 8.41 -8.98 4.70
CA VAL A 73 7.00 -9.33 4.44
C VAL A 73 6.76 -9.17 2.94
N ALA A 74 6.18 -10.19 2.31
CA ALA A 74 5.63 -10.09 0.97
C ALA A 74 4.11 -10.08 1.08
N SER A 75 3.47 -9.10 0.47
CA SER A 75 2.03 -8.93 0.59
C SER A 75 1.41 -8.62 -0.78
N ARG A 76 0.32 -9.31 -1.07
CA ARG A 76 -0.55 -8.96 -2.19
C ARG A 76 -1.78 -8.27 -1.61
N LEU A 77 -1.92 -6.99 -1.93
CA LEU A 77 -3.03 -6.15 -1.49
C LEU A 77 -4.06 -6.09 -2.61
N ARG A 78 -5.33 -6.24 -2.27
CA ARG A 78 -6.45 -6.16 -3.22
C ARG A 78 -7.21 -4.87 -2.97
N PHE A 79 -7.49 -4.14 -4.06
CA PHE A 79 -8.26 -2.91 -4.02
C PHE A 79 -9.50 -3.04 -4.88
N ASP A 80 -10.63 -2.56 -4.35
CA ASP A 80 -11.89 -2.43 -5.06
C ASP A 80 -12.37 -1.01 -4.77
N CYS A 81 -12.19 -0.10 -5.73
CA CYS A 81 -12.30 1.32 -5.44
C CYS A 81 -12.67 2.14 -6.69
N ARG A 82 -12.86 3.45 -6.47
CA ARG A 82 -13.27 4.41 -7.50
C ARG A 82 -12.37 5.64 -7.48
N PRO A 83 -11.16 5.56 -8.08
CA PRO A 83 -10.29 6.74 -8.21
C PRO A 83 -11.01 7.88 -8.93
N LYS A 84 -10.91 9.10 -8.41
CA LYS A 84 -11.71 10.25 -8.87
C LYS A 84 -11.37 10.73 -10.28
N GLY A 85 -10.10 10.74 -10.63
CA GLY A 85 -9.62 11.31 -11.88
C GLY A 85 -8.63 10.41 -12.57
N LEU A 86 -7.43 10.94 -12.83
CA LEU A 86 -6.33 10.11 -13.34
C LEU A 86 -5.74 9.29 -12.21
N PHE A 87 -5.50 8.02 -12.49
CA PHE A 87 -4.79 7.13 -11.59
C PHE A 87 -3.77 6.35 -12.41
N LEU A 88 -2.51 6.45 -12.05
CA LEU A 88 -1.39 5.88 -12.82
C LEU A 88 -1.41 6.34 -14.29
N GLY A 89 -1.85 7.59 -14.53
CA GLY A 89 -1.99 8.13 -15.87
C GLY A 89 -3.22 7.66 -16.65
N LEU A 90 -4.08 6.86 -16.01
CA LEU A 90 -5.29 6.34 -16.65
C LEU A 90 -6.51 7.15 -16.23
N ALA A 91 -7.38 7.47 -17.20
CA ALA A 91 -8.60 8.23 -16.95
C ALA A 91 -9.67 7.31 -16.34
N VAL A 92 -9.59 7.09 -15.02
CA VAL A 92 -10.56 6.27 -14.29
C VAL A 92 -11.84 7.02 -14.02
N ASN A 93 -11.74 8.29 -13.62
CA ASN A 93 -12.85 9.24 -13.50
C ASN A 93 -14.04 8.71 -12.70
N GLY A 94 -13.77 8.10 -11.56
CA GLY A 94 -14.81 7.60 -10.64
C GLY A 94 -15.39 6.24 -11.01
N ARG A 95 -14.92 5.59 -12.06
CA ARG A 95 -15.34 4.23 -12.40
C ARG A 95 -14.78 3.24 -11.38
N ARG A 96 -15.53 2.19 -11.09
CA ARG A 96 -15.08 1.12 -10.21
C ARG A 96 -14.00 0.29 -10.91
N VAL A 97 -12.88 0.08 -10.22
CA VAL A 97 -11.80 -0.82 -10.68
C VAL A 97 -11.39 -1.75 -9.54
N VAL A 98 -10.99 -2.97 -9.89
CA VAL A 98 -10.47 -3.96 -8.96
C VAL A 98 -9.09 -4.36 -9.42
N PHE A 99 -8.09 -4.22 -8.56
CA PHE A 99 -6.71 -4.51 -8.92
C PHE A 99 -5.90 -4.90 -7.69
N ALA A 100 -4.69 -5.36 -7.91
CA ALA A 100 -3.76 -5.73 -6.84
C ALA A 100 -2.51 -4.87 -6.87
N GLU A 101 -1.90 -4.74 -5.70
CA GLU A 101 -0.55 -4.21 -5.53
C GLU A 101 0.27 -5.30 -4.85
N ASN A 102 1.42 -5.64 -5.44
CA ASN A 102 2.34 -6.61 -4.86
C ASN A 102 3.47 -5.84 -4.21
N VAL A 103 3.69 -6.08 -2.92
CA VAL A 103 4.58 -5.26 -2.10
C VAL A 103 5.54 -6.15 -1.32
N PHE A 104 6.81 -5.77 -1.33
CA PHE A 104 7.82 -6.32 -0.43
C PHE A 104 8.21 -5.24 0.57
N TYR A 105 8.26 -5.63 1.84
CA TYR A 105 8.69 -4.75 2.93
C TYR A 105 9.92 -5.34 3.61
N ARG A 106 10.85 -4.48 4.02
CA ARG A 106 11.92 -4.85 4.93
C ARG A 106 11.74 -4.06 6.22
N PHE A 107 11.69 -4.78 7.34
CA PHE A 107 11.57 -4.18 8.66
C PHE A 107 12.94 -4.08 9.31
N GLN A 108 13.14 -3.02 10.10
CA GLN A 108 14.33 -2.80 10.90
C GLN A 108 13.88 -2.12 12.20
N ASN A 109 14.30 -2.65 13.34
CA ASN A 109 13.88 -2.15 14.64
C ASN A 109 12.36 -2.06 14.76
N GLU A 110 11.66 -3.08 14.26
CA GLU A 110 10.19 -3.21 14.27
C GLU A 110 9.46 -2.12 13.48
N LYS A 111 10.15 -1.49 12.53
CA LYS A 111 9.56 -0.48 11.64
C LYS A 111 9.90 -0.76 10.20
N ILE A 112 9.02 -0.35 9.31
CA ILE A 112 9.23 -0.45 7.87
C ILE A 112 10.38 0.49 7.48
N ALA A 113 11.46 -0.07 6.97
CA ALA A 113 12.63 0.68 6.52
C ALA A 113 12.68 0.81 4.99
N GLU A 114 12.17 -0.19 4.28
CA GLU A 114 12.22 -0.24 2.81
C GLU A 114 10.95 -0.86 2.28
N VAL A 115 10.42 -0.29 1.20
CA VAL A 115 9.23 -0.80 0.50
C VAL A 115 9.54 -0.88 -0.99
N TRP A 116 9.18 -2.00 -1.62
CA TRP A 116 9.18 -2.16 -3.07
C TRP A 116 7.78 -2.58 -3.48
N SER A 117 7.13 -1.80 -4.35
CA SER A 117 5.76 -2.09 -4.74
C SER A 117 5.53 -1.95 -6.22
N VAL A 118 4.64 -2.79 -6.75
CA VAL A 118 4.18 -2.73 -8.13
C VAL A 118 2.66 -2.88 -8.13
N ILE A 119 2.00 -1.91 -8.74
CA ILE A 119 0.54 -1.94 -8.92
C ILE A 119 0.25 -2.57 -10.29
N ASP A 120 -0.73 -3.46 -10.35
CA ASP A 120 -1.15 -4.12 -11.59
C ASP A 120 -1.94 -3.14 -12.48
N LYS A 121 -1.23 -2.26 -13.14
CA LYS A 121 -1.80 -1.26 -14.03
C LYS A 121 -2.54 -1.91 -15.21
N ALA A 122 -2.01 -3.01 -15.74
CA ALA A 122 -2.63 -3.72 -16.86
C ALA A 122 -4.04 -4.19 -16.54
N ALA A 123 -4.30 -4.61 -15.31
CA ALA A 123 -5.64 -5.00 -14.86
C ALA A 123 -6.61 -3.83 -14.91
N ILE A 124 -6.16 -2.64 -14.52
CA ILE A 124 -6.98 -1.43 -14.57
C ILE A 124 -7.27 -1.05 -16.02
N GLU A 125 -6.25 -1.06 -16.87
CA GLU A 125 -6.40 -0.76 -18.30
C GLU A 125 -7.43 -1.67 -18.97
N ALA A 126 -7.37 -2.98 -18.70
CA ALA A 126 -8.31 -3.95 -19.25
C ALA A 126 -9.75 -3.65 -18.84
N GLN A 127 -9.96 -3.31 -17.57
CA GLN A 127 -11.31 -2.98 -17.07
C GLN A 127 -11.85 -1.70 -17.71
N LEU A 128 -11.00 -0.68 -17.87
CA LEU A 128 -11.41 0.58 -18.49
C LEU A 128 -11.77 0.39 -19.95
N ARG A 129 -11.17 -0.59 -20.65
CA ARG A 129 -11.54 -0.96 -22.01
C ARG A 129 -12.78 -1.85 -22.07
N GLY A 130 -13.36 -2.24 -20.91
CA GLY A 130 -14.48 -3.14 -20.84
C GLY A 130 -14.13 -4.62 -20.97
N GLU A 131 -12.85 -4.98 -20.84
CA GLU A 131 -12.40 -6.34 -20.89
C GLU A 131 -12.67 -7.05 -19.55
N SER A 132 -13.08 -8.32 -19.62
CA SER A 132 -13.30 -9.16 -18.44
C SER A 132 -11.99 -9.57 -17.81
N ARG A 133 -12.00 -9.71 -16.48
CA ARG A 133 -10.83 -10.19 -15.74
C ARG A 133 -10.98 -11.66 -15.38
#